data_a903084de79ba22ff7e536465e3c6b4f
#
_entry.id   a903084de79ba22ff7e536465e3c6b4f
#
_cell.length_a   1.000
_cell.length_b   1.000
_cell.length_c   1.000
_cell.angle_alpha   90.00
_cell.angle_beta   90.00
_cell.angle_gamma   90.00
#
_symmetry.space_group_name_H-M   'P 1'
#
loop_
_entity.id
_entity.type
_entity.pdbx_description
1 polymer ?
#
loop_
_entity_poly.entity_id
_entity_poly.type
_entity_poly.pdbx_seq_one_letter_code
_entity_poly.pdbx_strand_id
1 'polypeptide(L)' 'MRGTRITVNSKQMDGVPCIRSLRIPVATVVGMLADGMTEKEILDAYPDLEADDIRAALRFAAEAVRERELPLIGNP' A
#
# COMPACT_ATOMS: atom_id res chain seq x y z
N MET A 1 9.37 -12.44 -10.59
CA MET A 1 9.01 -11.97 -10.41
C MET A 1 8.70 -11.41 -9.73
N ARG A 2 8.74 -10.97 -9.60
CA ARG A 2 8.43 -10.44 -8.92
C ARG A 2 7.44 -10.64 -8.42
N GLY A 3 7.43 -11.32 -7.76
CA GLY A 3 6.36 -11.65 -7.16
C GLY A 3 5.64 -10.55 -6.72
N THR A 4 4.48 -10.69 -6.63
CA THR A 4 3.67 -9.61 -6.36
C THR A 4 3.32 -9.63 -4.94
N ARG A 5 3.70 -8.63 -4.23
CA ARG A 5 3.31 -8.52 -2.85
C ARG A 5 1.98 -7.83 -2.69
N ILE A 6 1.44 -7.31 -3.76
CA ILE A 6 0.14 -6.65 -3.70
C ILE A 6 -0.85 -7.47 -4.50
N THR A 7 -1.98 -7.81 -3.90
CA THR A 7 -2.99 -8.57 -4.58
C THR A 7 -4.30 -7.79 -4.64
N VAL A 8 -5.01 -7.96 -5.74
CA VAL A 8 -6.31 -7.35 -5.92
C VAL A 8 -7.24 -8.48 -6.29
N ASN A 9 -8.21 -8.76 -5.44
CA ASN A 9 -9.12 -9.84 -5.68
C ASN A 9 -10.54 -9.29 -5.56
N SER A 10 -11.27 -9.33 -6.65
CA SER A 10 -12.60 -8.74 -6.68
C SER A 10 -13.55 -9.39 -5.69
N LYS A 11 -13.24 -10.59 -5.25
CA LYS A 11 -14.08 -11.28 -4.29
C LYS A 11 -13.63 -11.05 -2.87
N GLN A 12 -12.56 -10.31 -2.69
CA GLN A 12 -12.05 -10.08 -1.37
C GLN A 12 -11.99 -8.59 -1.14
N MET A 13 -12.65 -8.11 -0.11
CA MET A 13 -12.65 -6.70 0.24
C MET A 13 -13.04 -5.81 -0.93
N ASP A 14 -13.94 -6.30 -1.76
CA ASP A 14 -14.46 -5.53 -2.89
C ASP A 14 -13.35 -5.07 -3.84
N GLY A 15 -12.34 -5.88 -3.99
CA GLY A 15 -11.28 -5.54 -4.93
C GLY A 15 -10.28 -4.55 -4.41
N VAL A 16 -10.28 -4.31 -3.11
CA VAL A 16 -9.31 -3.39 -2.53
C VAL A 16 -7.92 -4.04 -2.58
N PRO A 17 -6.91 -3.32 -3.05
CA PRO A 17 -5.54 -3.88 -3.07
C PRO A 17 -5.07 -4.18 -1.65
N CYS A 18 -4.56 -5.37 -1.46
CA CYS A 18 -4.08 -5.82 -0.16
C CYS A 18 -2.69 -6.39 -0.25
N ILE A 19 -2.06 -6.52 0.91
CA ILE A 19 -0.72 -7.11 0.99
C ILE A 19 -0.84 -8.62 0.98
N ARG A 20 -0.32 -9.24 -0.06
CA ARG A 20 -0.16 -10.72 -0.16
C ARG A 20 -1.33 -11.56 0.37
N SER A 21 -2.50 -11.17 0.23
CA SER A 21 -3.65 -11.93 0.72
C SER A 21 -3.78 -11.92 2.24
N LEU A 22 -3.09 -11.04 2.90
CA LEU A 22 -3.20 -10.94 4.34
C LEU A 22 -4.42 -10.14 4.75
N ARG A 23 -5.15 -9.61 3.77
CA ARG A 23 -6.31 -8.76 4.04
C ARG A 23 -5.94 -7.48 4.74
N ILE A 24 -4.71 -7.04 4.56
CA ILE A 24 -4.27 -5.76 5.08
C ILE A 24 -4.22 -4.84 3.88
N PRO A 25 -5.11 -3.88 3.78
CA PRO A 25 -5.14 -3.02 2.60
C PRO A 25 -3.88 -2.18 2.46
N VAL A 26 -3.48 -1.95 1.23
CA VAL A 26 -2.35 -1.09 0.95
C VAL A 26 -2.59 0.28 1.60
N ALA A 27 -3.83 0.79 1.52
CA ALA A 27 -4.14 2.09 2.09
C ALA A 27 -3.90 2.14 3.58
N THR A 28 -4.08 1.02 4.28
CA THR A 28 -3.83 0.98 5.72
C THR A 28 -2.35 1.20 6.00
N VAL A 29 -1.49 0.55 5.22
CA VAL A 29 -0.06 0.70 5.41
C VAL A 29 0.38 2.12 5.09
N VAL A 30 -0.10 2.65 3.98
CA VAL A 30 0.26 4.00 3.60
C VAL A 30 -0.25 5.00 4.62
N GLY A 31 -1.45 4.76 5.14
CA GLY A 31 -2.03 5.64 6.15
C GLY A 31 -1.23 5.66 7.43
N MET A 32 -0.72 4.51 7.85
CA MET A 32 0.09 4.45 9.05
C MET A 32 1.37 5.26 8.88
N LEU A 33 1.97 5.17 7.70
CA LEU A 33 3.17 5.95 7.43
C LEU A 33 2.84 7.45 7.42
N ALA A 34 1.70 7.81 6.86
CA ALA A 34 1.29 9.20 6.82
C ALA A 34 1.05 9.75 8.22
N ASP A 35 0.65 8.86 9.14
CA ASP A 35 0.41 9.25 10.51
C ASP A 35 1.70 9.32 11.32
N GLY A 36 2.82 9.06 10.70
CA GLY A 36 4.10 9.18 11.38
C GLY A 36 4.62 7.92 12.02
N MET A 37 3.98 6.80 11.77
CA MET A 37 4.50 5.55 12.32
C MET A 37 5.77 5.16 11.59
N THR A 38 6.71 4.61 12.34
CA THR A 38 7.92 4.12 11.72
C THR A 38 7.67 2.73 11.18
N GLU A 39 8.55 2.27 10.33
CA GLU A 39 8.47 0.95 9.77
C GLU A 39 8.45 -0.09 10.89
N LYS A 40 9.30 0.11 11.89
CA LYS A 40 9.35 -0.81 13.01
C LYS A 40 8.02 -0.87 13.74
N GLU A 41 7.39 0.27 13.93
CA GLU A 41 6.11 0.30 14.61
C GLU A 41 5.04 -0.44 13.81
N ILE A 42 5.08 -0.29 12.51
CA ILE A 42 4.12 -0.97 11.65
C ILE A 42 4.33 -2.47 11.72
N LEU A 43 5.58 -2.91 11.66
CA LEU A 43 5.88 -4.33 11.70
C LEU A 43 5.55 -4.93 13.06
N ASP A 44 5.68 -4.15 14.11
CA ASP A 44 5.30 -4.62 15.42
C ASP A 44 3.78 -4.78 15.53
N ALA A 45 3.06 -3.86 14.92
CA ALA A 45 1.60 -3.92 14.96
C ALA A 45 1.04 -5.02 14.08
N TYR A 46 1.72 -5.29 12.99
CA TYR A 46 1.28 -6.30 12.03
C TYR A 46 2.41 -7.29 11.78
N PRO A 47 2.59 -8.24 12.68
CA PRO A 47 3.75 -9.15 12.58
C PRO A 47 3.82 -9.96 11.29
N ASP A 48 2.72 -10.09 10.59
CA ASP A 48 2.74 -10.83 9.33
C ASP A 48 3.34 -10.03 8.19
N LEU A 49 3.56 -8.75 8.39
CA LEU A 49 4.16 -7.93 7.36
C LEU A 49 5.67 -8.03 7.39
N GLU A 50 6.26 -7.82 6.24
CA GLU A 50 7.70 -7.75 6.11
C GLU A 50 8.07 -6.35 5.65
N ALA A 51 9.30 -5.97 5.84
CA ALA A 51 9.74 -4.64 5.42
C ALA A 51 9.51 -4.43 3.93
N ASP A 52 9.72 -5.46 3.13
CA ASP A 52 9.50 -5.33 1.70
C ASP A 52 8.03 -5.12 1.36
N ASP A 53 7.13 -5.56 2.22
CA ASP A 53 5.71 -5.33 2.00
C ASP A 53 5.39 -3.84 2.10
N ILE A 54 6.05 -3.16 3.04
CA ILE A 54 5.83 -1.73 3.20
C ILE A 54 6.31 -1.00 1.96
N ARG A 55 7.46 -1.40 1.45
CA ARG A 55 7.99 -0.80 0.25
C ARG A 55 7.10 -1.04 -0.94
N ALA A 56 6.57 -2.26 -1.03
CA ALA A 56 5.68 -2.61 -2.13
C ALA A 56 4.40 -1.78 -2.07
N ALA A 57 3.90 -1.56 -0.85
CA ALA A 57 2.69 -0.76 -0.68
C ALA A 57 2.92 0.67 -1.16
N LEU A 58 4.06 1.23 -0.79
CA LEU A 58 4.37 2.59 -1.21
C LEU A 58 4.53 2.68 -2.72
N ARG A 59 5.18 1.69 -3.31
CA ARG A 59 5.37 1.69 -4.74
C ARG A 59 4.05 1.56 -5.47
N PHE A 60 3.17 0.70 -4.96
CA PHE A 60 1.87 0.53 -5.56
C PHE A 60 1.08 1.84 -5.51
N ALA A 61 1.11 2.52 -4.36
CA ALA A 61 0.40 3.77 -4.21
C ALA A 61 0.95 4.83 -5.15
N ALA A 62 2.26 4.88 -5.28
CA ALA A 62 2.87 5.87 -6.16
C ALA A 62 2.48 5.63 -7.61
N GLU A 63 2.41 4.37 -8.00
CA GLU A 63 2.04 4.07 -9.37
C GLU A 63 0.58 4.33 -9.62
N ALA A 64 -0.27 4.06 -8.65
CA ALA A 64 -1.68 4.31 -8.80
C ALA A 64 -1.95 5.81 -8.99
N VAL A 65 -1.25 6.63 -8.24
CA VAL A 65 -1.41 8.06 -8.36
C VAL A 65 -0.89 8.55 -9.69
N ARG A 66 0.22 7.99 -10.13
CA ARG A 66 0.81 8.39 -11.40
C ARG A 66 -0.11 8.08 -12.56
N GLU A 67 -0.78 6.95 -12.50
CA GLU A 67 -1.68 6.58 -13.57
C GLU A 67 -2.90 7.45 -13.62
N ARG A 68 -3.33 7.94 -12.49
CA ARG A 68 -4.47 8.79 -12.45
C ARG A 68 -4.07 10.23 -12.52
N GLU A 69 -2.86 10.48 -12.84
CA GLU A 69 -2.32 11.76 -12.94
C GLU A 69 -3.28 12.87 -12.98
N LEU A 70 -3.44 13.53 -11.88
CA LEU A 70 -4.31 14.66 -11.80
C LEU A 70 -3.54 15.89 -12.23
N PRO A 71 -4.10 16.66 -13.08
CA PRO A 71 -3.40 17.86 -13.50
C PRO A 71 -3.27 18.76 -12.32
N LEU A 72 -2.09 19.19 -12.08
CA LEU A 72 -1.88 20.09 -10.99
C LEU A 72 -2.03 21.48 -11.47
N ILE A 73 -3.05 21.71 -12.16
CA ILE A 73 -3.28 22.92 -12.68
C ILE A 73 -3.41 23.90 -11.71
N GLY A 74 -3.18 24.83 -11.75
CA GLY A 74 -3.36 25.76 -10.83
C GLY A 74 -2.37 25.85 -9.93
N ASN A 75 -1.61 25.20 -10.04
CA ASN A 75 -0.78 25.20 -9.23
C ASN A 75 0.02 25.88 -9.67
N PRO A 76 0.07 26.63 -9.59
CA PRO A 76 0.92 27.45 -9.98
C PRO A 76 1.63 27.54 -9.29
#